data_ebde9131f8734ac196b5d8326f88d3de
#
_entry.id   ebde9131f8734ac196b5d8326f88d3de
#
_cell.length_a   1.000
_cell.length_b   1.000
_cell.length_c   1.000
_cell.angle_alpha   90.00
_cell.angle_beta   90.00
_cell.angle_gamma   90.00
#
_symmetry.space_group_name_H-M   'P 1'
#
loop_
_entity.id
_entity.type
_entity.pdbx_description
1 polymer ?
#
loop_
_entity_poly.entity_id
_entity_poly.type
_entity_poly.pdbx_seq_one_letter_code
_entity_poly.pdbx_strand_id
1 'polypeptide(L)'
;TLSHAKSKADFQKGVSLIAAPRLNVMYGDAKGNVAWWATGKLYKHSPGVNPNFILNGASGKDDIKEYLDFSKNPSAVNPTWNYVYSANNQPEAIDGFLYPGYYLPEDRAKRITQLLKPKSNWDKAAVGKMIFDNTSSVAPEVVKNLISNVDQTSLSENEKKALTILKDWKGSNNLNDVAPTIYNKWIFNYLKNTFEDELGAENFKQFLGTHIVKQL
;
A
#
# COMPACT_ATOMS: atom_id res chain seq x y z
N THR A 1 -26.74 -3.43 14.06
CA THR A 1 -26.97 -2.15 13.35
C THR A 1 -26.64 -2.30 11.87
N LEU A 2 -25.41 -2.67 11.48
CA LEU A 2 -25.04 -2.87 10.06
C LEU A 2 -25.85 -3.99 9.38
N SER A 3 -26.05 -5.11 10.06
CA SER A 3 -26.84 -6.26 9.57
C SER A 3 -28.33 -5.95 9.34
N HIS A 4 -28.82 -4.85 9.88
CA HIS A 4 -30.21 -4.39 9.72
C HIS A 4 -30.34 -3.17 8.81
N ALA A 5 -29.26 -2.72 8.18
CA ALA A 5 -29.28 -1.59 7.27
C ALA A 5 -30.12 -1.90 6.02
N LYS A 6 -31.08 -1.04 5.71
CA LYS A 6 -31.98 -1.16 4.55
C LYS A 6 -31.61 -0.19 3.42
N SER A 7 -30.69 0.71 3.67
CA SER A 7 -30.22 1.71 2.73
C SER A 7 -28.74 2.01 2.92
N LYS A 8 -28.12 2.68 1.92
CA LYS A 8 -26.76 3.19 2.03
C LYS A 8 -26.62 4.14 3.23
N ALA A 9 -27.61 4.99 3.49
CA ALA A 9 -27.60 5.92 4.61
C ALA A 9 -27.62 5.18 5.96
N ASP A 10 -28.47 4.13 6.12
CA ASP A 10 -28.48 3.32 7.33
C ASP A 10 -27.13 2.60 7.54
N PHE A 11 -26.55 2.09 6.45
CA PHE A 11 -25.27 1.44 6.49
C PHE A 11 -24.18 2.41 6.93
N GLN A 12 -24.10 3.60 6.34
CA GLN A 12 -23.15 4.65 6.71
C GLN A 12 -23.30 5.07 8.18
N LYS A 13 -24.54 5.22 8.66
CA LYS A 13 -24.81 5.47 10.08
C LYS A 13 -24.29 4.34 10.96
N GLY A 14 -24.46 3.08 10.55
CA GLY A 14 -23.90 1.94 11.27
C GLY A 14 -22.37 1.95 11.29
N VAL A 15 -21.74 2.28 10.15
CA VAL A 15 -20.28 2.41 10.01
C VAL A 15 -19.71 3.49 10.92
N SER A 16 -20.40 4.64 11.05
CA SER A 16 -19.94 5.76 11.91
C SER A 16 -19.90 5.43 13.41
N LEU A 17 -20.59 4.37 13.82
CA LEU A 17 -20.60 3.90 15.21
C LEU A 17 -19.42 2.97 15.54
N ILE A 18 -18.63 2.55 14.55
CA ILE A 18 -17.46 1.70 14.77
C ILE A 18 -16.33 2.58 15.33
N ALA A 19 -16.08 2.48 16.62
CA ALA A 19 -15.02 3.23 17.29
C ALA A 19 -13.66 2.54 17.18
N ALA A 20 -13.64 1.20 17.26
CA ALA A 20 -12.46 0.34 17.19
C ALA A 20 -12.88 -1.10 16.81
N PRO A 21 -12.01 -1.90 16.19
CA PRO A 21 -10.74 -1.49 15.56
C PRO A 21 -10.98 -0.61 14.32
N ARG A 22 -9.91 0.05 13.85
CA ARG A 22 -9.95 0.77 12.56
C ARG A 22 -10.02 -0.23 11.42
N LEU A 23 -11.01 -0.07 10.55
CA LEU A 23 -11.28 -0.98 9.44
C LEU A 23 -11.51 -0.19 8.15
N ASN A 24 -11.16 -0.78 7.03
CA ASN A 24 -11.65 -0.35 5.73
C ASN A 24 -12.97 -1.07 5.45
N VAL A 25 -14.09 -0.34 5.48
CA VAL A 25 -15.42 -0.89 5.24
C VAL A 25 -15.87 -0.52 3.84
N MET A 26 -16.23 -1.51 3.04
CA MET A 26 -16.71 -1.33 1.67
C MET A 26 -18.20 -1.65 1.59
N TYR A 27 -18.88 -0.95 0.70
CA TYR A 27 -20.30 -1.10 0.43
C TYR A 27 -20.55 -1.23 -1.07
N GLY A 28 -21.48 -2.07 -1.43
CA GLY A 28 -22.04 -2.17 -2.77
C GLY A 28 -23.48 -2.61 -2.71
N ASP A 29 -24.35 -2.07 -3.58
CA ASP A 29 -25.74 -2.48 -3.65
C ASP A 29 -26.21 -2.71 -5.10
N ALA A 30 -27.40 -3.33 -5.23
CA ALA A 30 -28.02 -3.60 -6.52
C ALA A 30 -28.50 -2.34 -7.27
N LYS A 31 -28.45 -1.16 -6.64
CA LYS A 31 -28.78 0.13 -7.26
C LYS A 31 -27.53 0.80 -7.89
N GLY A 32 -26.39 0.11 -7.87
CA GLY A 32 -25.15 0.61 -8.43
C GLY A 32 -24.35 1.52 -7.50
N ASN A 33 -24.73 1.64 -6.22
CA ASN A 33 -23.92 2.40 -5.29
C ASN A 33 -22.66 1.60 -4.87
N VAL A 34 -21.52 2.27 -4.84
CA VAL A 34 -20.28 1.77 -4.27
C VAL A 34 -19.73 2.79 -3.28
N ALA A 35 -19.19 2.32 -2.14
CA ALA A 35 -18.58 3.22 -1.18
C ALA A 35 -17.50 2.53 -0.35
N TRP A 36 -16.60 3.34 0.21
CA TRP A 36 -15.57 2.95 1.16
C TRP A 36 -15.45 3.99 2.26
N TRP A 37 -15.28 3.53 3.48
CA TRP A 37 -14.99 4.37 4.64
C TRP A 37 -13.86 3.76 5.47
N ALA A 38 -12.91 4.58 5.88
CA ALA A 38 -12.03 4.24 6.98
C ALA A 38 -12.78 4.46 8.30
N THR A 39 -12.99 3.38 9.07
CA THR A 39 -13.71 3.46 10.34
C THR A 39 -12.79 3.69 11.53
N GLY A 40 -13.39 3.83 12.70
CA GLY A 40 -12.70 4.09 13.94
C GLY A 40 -12.71 5.57 14.32
N LYS A 41 -12.56 5.84 15.59
CA LYS A 41 -12.33 7.22 16.06
C LYS A 41 -10.92 7.65 15.71
N LEU A 42 -10.81 8.56 14.76
CA LEU A 42 -9.55 9.20 14.40
C LEU A 42 -9.29 10.38 15.35
N TYR A 43 -8.03 10.74 15.52
CA TYR A 43 -7.63 11.74 16.51
C TYR A 43 -6.42 12.55 16.03
N LYS A 44 -6.24 13.71 16.64
CA LYS A 44 -5.05 14.54 16.50
C LYS A 44 -4.25 14.55 17.79
N HIS A 45 -2.95 14.56 17.64
CA HIS A 45 -2.01 14.89 18.72
C HIS A 45 -1.72 16.39 18.76
N SER A 46 -1.04 16.82 19.80
CA SER A 46 -0.46 18.18 19.85
C SER A 46 0.50 18.41 18.68
N PRO A 47 0.65 19.66 18.22
CA PRO A 47 1.67 20.00 17.22
C PRO A 47 3.05 19.51 17.64
N GLY A 48 3.79 18.92 16.70
CA GLY A 48 5.13 18.36 16.92
C GLY A 48 5.19 16.94 17.46
N VAL A 49 4.06 16.36 17.88
CA VAL A 49 4.00 14.96 18.29
C VAL A 49 3.93 14.05 17.05
N ASN A 50 4.90 13.18 16.89
CA ASN A 50 4.90 12.16 15.84
C ASN A 50 4.44 10.81 16.39
N PRO A 51 3.21 10.35 16.07
CA PRO A 51 2.66 9.11 16.61
C PRO A 51 3.34 7.83 16.06
N ASN A 52 4.28 7.96 15.13
CA ASN A 52 5.09 6.83 14.65
C ASN A 52 6.27 6.50 15.58
N PHE A 53 6.56 7.36 16.56
CA PHE A 53 7.57 7.13 17.58
C PHE A 53 6.95 6.69 18.91
N ILE A 54 7.80 6.26 19.83
CA ILE A 54 7.39 5.97 21.22
C ILE A 54 6.99 7.29 21.87
N LEU A 55 5.74 7.35 22.34
CA LEU A 55 5.17 8.54 22.96
C LEU A 55 5.48 8.56 24.46
N ASN A 56 5.65 9.76 25.02
CA ASN A 56 5.86 9.95 26.46
C ASN A 56 4.53 10.00 27.22
N GLY A 57 4.03 8.83 27.64
CA GLY A 57 2.78 8.74 28.40
C GLY A 57 2.84 9.32 29.81
N ALA A 58 4.03 9.51 30.40
CA ALA A 58 4.16 10.04 31.75
C ALA A 58 3.95 11.56 31.82
N SER A 59 4.25 12.29 30.76
CA SER A 59 4.16 13.76 30.73
C SER A 59 2.79 14.31 30.36
N GLY A 60 1.92 13.50 29.74
CA GLY A 60 0.66 13.92 29.13
C GLY A 60 0.79 14.88 27.94
N LYS A 61 2.03 15.22 27.52
CA LYS A 61 2.26 16.11 26.37
C LYS A 61 1.91 15.47 25.05
N ASP A 62 2.10 14.16 24.95
CA ASP A 62 1.89 13.36 23.75
C ASP A 62 0.48 12.77 23.68
N ASP A 63 -0.39 13.11 24.65
CA ASP A 63 -1.75 12.59 24.70
C ASP A 63 -2.58 13.06 23.51
N ILE A 64 -3.60 12.27 23.20
CA ILE A 64 -4.64 12.65 22.22
C ILE A 64 -5.33 13.91 22.72
N LYS A 65 -5.42 14.93 21.87
CA LYS A 65 -6.05 16.22 22.20
C LYS A 65 -7.46 16.35 21.66
N GLU A 66 -7.71 15.74 20.51
CA GLU A 66 -8.98 15.89 19.80
C GLU A 66 -9.34 14.58 19.09
N TYR A 67 -10.61 14.17 19.22
CA TYR A 67 -11.19 13.16 18.34
C TYR A 67 -11.90 13.84 17.17
N LEU A 68 -11.63 13.36 15.97
CA LEU A 68 -12.24 13.88 14.76
C LEU A 68 -13.69 13.38 14.64
N ASP A 69 -14.56 14.22 14.07
CA ASP A 69 -15.87 13.79 13.61
C ASP A 69 -15.73 12.78 12.48
N PHE A 70 -16.66 11.81 12.40
CA PHE A 70 -16.62 10.76 11.38
C PHE A 70 -16.61 11.30 9.94
N SER A 71 -17.18 12.47 9.69
CA SER A 71 -17.13 13.11 8.36
C SER A 71 -15.71 13.49 7.92
N LYS A 72 -14.74 13.51 8.84
CA LYS A 72 -13.32 13.73 8.58
C LYS A 72 -12.53 12.44 8.37
N ASN A 73 -13.19 11.29 8.48
CA ASN A 73 -12.53 10.03 8.16
C ASN A 73 -12.39 9.88 6.64
N PRO A 74 -11.26 9.34 6.14
CA PRO A 74 -11.09 9.05 4.72
C PRO A 74 -12.24 8.20 4.18
N SER A 75 -12.81 8.61 3.05
CA SER A 75 -13.93 7.92 2.44
C SER A 75 -14.04 8.22 0.94
N ALA A 76 -14.72 7.34 0.22
CA ALA A 76 -15.15 7.56 -1.16
C ALA A 76 -16.57 7.02 -1.32
N VAL A 77 -17.49 7.84 -1.81
CA VAL A 77 -18.89 7.48 -2.00
C VAL A 77 -19.29 7.78 -3.43
N ASN A 78 -19.64 6.76 -4.20
CA ASN A 78 -19.97 6.85 -5.63
C ASN A 78 -18.92 7.68 -6.41
N PRO A 79 -17.63 7.33 -6.31
CA PRO A 79 -16.60 8.07 -7.02
C PRO A 79 -16.80 7.98 -8.53
N THR A 80 -16.36 9.00 -9.26
CA THR A 80 -16.55 9.09 -10.73
C THR A 80 -15.89 7.96 -11.51
N TRP A 81 -14.90 7.28 -10.91
CA TRP A 81 -14.22 6.10 -11.48
C TRP A 81 -14.95 4.77 -11.21
N ASN A 82 -16.12 4.79 -10.50
CA ASN A 82 -17.05 3.67 -10.32
C ASN A 82 -16.53 2.42 -9.60
N TYR A 83 -15.49 2.51 -8.79
CA TYR A 83 -15.03 1.44 -7.92
C TYR A 83 -14.42 1.97 -6.62
N VAL A 84 -14.32 1.11 -5.63
CA VAL A 84 -13.59 1.38 -4.39
C VAL A 84 -12.64 0.23 -4.10
N TYR A 85 -11.52 0.52 -3.48
CA TYR A 85 -10.51 -0.47 -3.10
C TYR A 85 -9.77 -0.04 -1.85
N SER A 86 -9.06 -0.99 -1.25
CA SER A 86 -8.04 -0.73 -0.25
C SER A 86 -6.93 -1.78 -0.39
N ALA A 87 -5.71 -1.33 -0.36
CA ALA A 87 -4.50 -2.16 -0.34
C ALA A 87 -3.62 -1.84 0.88
N ASN A 88 -4.21 -1.34 1.95
CA ASN A 88 -3.53 -0.80 3.13
C ASN A 88 -2.59 0.38 2.80
N ASN A 89 -2.75 0.99 1.64
CA ASN A 89 -2.02 2.20 1.24
C ASN A 89 -2.55 3.44 1.98
N GLN A 90 -1.73 4.47 2.06
CA GLN A 90 -2.12 5.76 2.62
C GLN A 90 -3.33 6.32 1.86
N PRO A 91 -4.44 6.67 2.54
CA PRO A 91 -5.51 7.42 1.91
C PRO A 91 -5.07 8.87 1.61
N GLU A 92 -5.78 9.50 0.68
CA GLU A 92 -5.57 10.91 0.39
C GLU A 92 -5.88 11.80 1.60
N ALA A 93 -5.26 12.98 1.63
CA ALA A 93 -5.53 13.97 2.66
C ALA A 93 -6.96 14.49 2.58
N ILE A 94 -7.59 14.74 3.73
CA ILE A 94 -8.88 15.39 3.83
C ILE A 94 -8.68 16.77 4.45
N ASP A 95 -9.14 17.81 3.77
CA ASP A 95 -8.94 19.20 4.17
C ASP A 95 -7.45 19.53 4.47
N GLY A 96 -6.54 18.96 3.69
CA GLY A 96 -5.10 19.13 3.88
C GLY A 96 -4.50 18.30 5.02
N PHE A 97 -5.29 17.52 5.75
CA PHE A 97 -4.81 16.64 6.82
C PHE A 97 -4.61 15.21 6.31
N LEU A 98 -3.35 14.80 6.25
CA LEU A 98 -2.96 13.43 5.95
C LEU A 98 -2.90 12.64 7.26
N TYR A 99 -3.82 11.68 7.44
CA TYR A 99 -3.90 10.94 8.69
C TYR A 99 -2.65 10.05 8.87
N PRO A 100 -1.90 10.22 9.97
CA PRO A 100 -0.68 9.46 10.19
C PRO A 100 -0.97 8.00 10.54
N GLY A 101 -0.06 7.10 10.18
CA GLY A 101 -0.15 5.67 10.50
C GLY A 101 0.85 4.85 9.71
N TYR A 102 0.85 3.55 9.97
CA TYR A 102 1.62 2.59 9.19
C TYR A 102 0.80 2.12 8.00
N TYR A 103 1.20 2.56 6.83
CA TYR A 103 0.58 2.17 5.57
C TYR A 103 1.54 1.30 4.77
N LEU A 104 1.00 0.43 3.94
CA LEU A 104 1.80 -0.36 3.02
C LEU A 104 2.16 0.48 1.78
N PRO A 105 3.27 0.14 1.10
CA PRO A 105 3.63 0.74 -0.17
C PRO A 105 2.52 0.64 -1.21
N GLU A 106 2.53 1.55 -2.17
CA GLU A 106 1.47 1.69 -3.18
C GLU A 106 1.47 0.61 -4.26
N ASP A 107 2.41 -0.32 -4.28
CA ASP A 107 2.56 -1.32 -5.35
C ASP A 107 1.25 -2.08 -5.62
N ARG A 108 0.64 -2.67 -4.58
CA ARG A 108 -0.66 -3.36 -4.71
C ARG A 108 -1.78 -2.41 -5.11
N ALA A 109 -1.80 -1.19 -4.56
CA ALA A 109 -2.78 -0.18 -4.90
C ALA A 109 -2.70 0.23 -6.37
N LYS A 110 -1.49 0.48 -6.88
CA LYS A 110 -1.22 0.77 -8.30
C LYS A 110 -1.67 -0.39 -9.19
N ARG A 111 -1.35 -1.64 -8.79
CA ARG A 111 -1.77 -2.81 -9.58
C ARG A 111 -3.27 -2.98 -9.63
N ILE A 112 -3.97 -2.85 -8.50
CA ILE A 112 -5.43 -2.90 -8.43
C ILE A 112 -6.05 -1.86 -9.38
N THR A 113 -5.59 -0.62 -9.33
CA THR A 113 -6.12 0.44 -10.20
C THR A 113 -5.82 0.20 -11.67
N GLN A 114 -4.64 -0.32 -12.03
CA GLN A 114 -4.30 -0.72 -13.39
C GLN A 114 -5.25 -1.79 -13.94
N LEU A 115 -5.70 -2.72 -13.09
CA LEU A 115 -6.62 -3.78 -13.48
C LEU A 115 -8.07 -3.30 -13.55
N LEU A 116 -8.48 -2.38 -12.67
CA LEU A 116 -9.86 -1.89 -12.59
C LEU A 116 -10.18 -0.82 -13.63
N LYS A 117 -9.28 0.15 -13.87
CA LYS A 117 -9.49 1.30 -14.77
C LYS A 117 -9.97 0.95 -16.18
N PRO A 118 -9.42 -0.07 -16.86
CA PRO A 118 -9.77 -0.35 -18.25
C PRO A 118 -11.12 -1.06 -18.42
N LYS A 119 -11.77 -1.49 -17.34
CA LYS A 119 -12.88 -2.43 -17.41
C LYS A 119 -14.06 -1.99 -16.54
N SER A 120 -15.24 -1.88 -17.13
CA SER A 120 -16.49 -1.55 -16.43
C SER A 120 -17.35 -2.77 -16.12
N ASN A 121 -17.23 -3.86 -16.89
CA ASN A 121 -18.01 -5.08 -16.71
C ASN A 121 -17.16 -6.19 -16.10
N TRP A 122 -17.52 -6.64 -14.92
CA TRP A 122 -16.82 -7.64 -14.15
C TRP A 122 -17.69 -8.89 -13.97
N ASP A 123 -17.21 -10.02 -14.49
CA ASP A 123 -17.76 -11.34 -14.25
C ASP A 123 -16.88 -12.15 -13.28
N LYS A 124 -17.37 -13.31 -12.87
CA LYS A 124 -16.66 -14.21 -11.95
C LYS A 124 -15.27 -14.60 -12.47
N ALA A 125 -15.14 -14.83 -13.77
CA ALA A 125 -13.85 -15.24 -14.36
C ALA A 125 -12.83 -14.10 -14.34
N ALA A 126 -13.26 -12.87 -14.64
CA ALA A 126 -12.41 -11.68 -14.59
C ALA A 126 -11.95 -11.34 -13.17
N VAL A 127 -12.86 -11.45 -12.18
CA VAL A 127 -12.52 -11.28 -10.76
C VAL A 127 -11.54 -12.37 -10.32
N GLY A 128 -11.77 -13.62 -10.73
CA GLY A 128 -10.85 -14.73 -10.46
C GLY A 128 -9.44 -14.46 -10.98
N LYS A 129 -9.31 -13.99 -12.22
CA LYS A 129 -7.99 -13.62 -12.79
C LYS A 129 -7.33 -12.50 -12.00
N MET A 130 -8.09 -11.49 -11.57
CA MET A 130 -7.54 -10.39 -10.77
C MET A 130 -7.05 -10.86 -9.40
N ILE A 131 -7.75 -11.78 -8.74
CA ILE A 131 -7.35 -12.33 -7.43
C ILE A 131 -6.03 -13.09 -7.51
N PHE A 132 -5.77 -13.78 -8.62
CA PHE A 132 -4.53 -14.52 -8.84
C PHE A 132 -3.44 -13.72 -9.55
N ASP A 133 -3.65 -12.43 -9.78
CA ASP A 133 -2.61 -11.57 -10.34
C ASP A 133 -1.47 -11.37 -9.32
N ASN A 134 -0.25 -11.68 -9.75
CA ASN A 134 0.96 -11.63 -8.94
C ASN A 134 2.00 -10.65 -9.52
N THR A 135 1.54 -9.69 -10.30
CA THR A 135 2.41 -8.73 -11.02
C THR A 135 2.69 -7.52 -10.16
N SER A 136 3.97 -7.20 -9.97
CA SER A 136 4.40 -5.91 -9.42
C SER A 136 4.25 -4.81 -10.46
N SER A 137 3.63 -3.71 -10.07
CA SER A 137 3.50 -2.51 -10.90
C SER A 137 4.68 -1.54 -10.73
N VAL A 138 5.52 -1.75 -9.73
CA VAL A 138 6.65 -0.88 -9.36
C VAL A 138 7.98 -1.48 -9.78
N ALA A 139 8.17 -2.78 -9.62
CA ALA A 139 9.45 -3.42 -9.86
C ALA A 139 10.05 -3.16 -11.27
N PRO A 140 9.29 -3.10 -12.37
CA PRO A 140 9.87 -2.75 -13.68
C PRO A 140 10.47 -1.34 -13.74
N GLU A 141 9.89 -0.38 -13.03
CA GLU A 141 10.42 0.99 -12.95
C GLU A 141 11.70 1.03 -12.11
N VAL A 142 11.72 0.33 -10.98
CA VAL A 142 12.91 0.17 -10.15
C VAL A 142 14.03 -0.47 -10.96
N VAL A 143 13.75 -1.55 -11.69
CA VAL A 143 14.73 -2.20 -12.59
C VAL A 143 15.28 -1.21 -13.63
N LYS A 144 14.41 -0.43 -14.27
CA LYS A 144 14.84 0.58 -15.25
C LYS A 144 15.80 1.58 -14.64
N ASN A 145 15.48 2.09 -13.44
CA ASN A 145 16.32 3.03 -12.72
C ASN A 145 17.66 2.42 -12.30
N LEU A 146 17.66 1.18 -11.81
CA LEU A 146 18.89 0.49 -11.46
C LEU A 146 19.79 0.27 -12.69
N ILE A 147 19.24 -0.23 -13.80
CA ILE A 147 19.99 -0.49 -15.03
C ILE A 147 20.60 0.78 -15.61
N SER A 148 19.92 1.94 -15.50
CA SER A 148 20.45 3.20 -16.00
C SER A 148 21.72 3.67 -15.29
N ASN A 149 22.01 3.14 -14.11
CA ASN A 149 23.19 3.46 -13.31
C ASN A 149 24.28 2.38 -13.35
N VAL A 150 24.10 1.32 -14.19
CA VAL A 150 25.11 0.25 -14.31
C VAL A 150 26.06 0.55 -15.46
N ASP A 151 27.36 0.50 -15.19
CA ASP A 151 28.38 0.46 -16.24
C ASP A 151 28.34 -0.90 -16.94
N GLN A 152 27.76 -0.91 -18.14
CA GLN A 152 27.57 -2.14 -18.91
C GLN A 152 28.85 -2.61 -19.60
N THR A 153 29.91 -1.83 -19.61
CA THR A 153 31.19 -2.16 -20.29
C THR A 153 32.01 -3.17 -19.49
N SER A 154 31.86 -3.17 -18.17
CA SER A 154 32.59 -4.05 -17.23
C SER A 154 31.88 -5.36 -16.93
N LEU A 155 30.69 -5.59 -17.49
CA LEU A 155 29.85 -6.75 -17.17
C LEU A 155 30.33 -8.04 -17.84
N SER A 156 30.30 -9.12 -17.09
CA SER A 156 30.44 -10.49 -17.60
C SER A 156 29.25 -10.87 -18.50
N GLU A 157 29.41 -11.92 -19.31
CA GLU A 157 28.35 -12.44 -20.17
C GLU A 157 27.10 -12.90 -19.40
N ASN A 158 27.27 -13.43 -18.18
CA ASN A 158 26.12 -13.82 -17.34
C ASN A 158 25.38 -12.59 -16.81
N GLU A 159 26.07 -11.53 -16.43
CA GLU A 159 25.44 -10.28 -15.99
C GLU A 159 24.71 -9.58 -17.13
N LYS A 160 25.27 -9.55 -18.34
CA LYS A 160 24.59 -9.05 -19.55
C LYS A 160 23.29 -9.83 -19.84
N LYS A 161 23.33 -11.17 -19.72
CA LYS A 161 22.11 -12.01 -19.83
C LYS A 161 21.09 -11.67 -18.78
N ALA A 162 21.50 -11.50 -17.50
CA ALA A 162 20.63 -11.13 -16.41
C ALA A 162 19.95 -9.76 -16.67
N LEU A 163 20.70 -8.76 -17.13
CA LEU A 163 20.14 -7.46 -17.50
C LEU A 163 19.14 -7.57 -18.66
N THR A 164 19.40 -8.40 -19.67
CA THR A 164 18.46 -8.62 -20.78
C THR A 164 17.15 -9.20 -20.26
N ILE A 165 17.20 -10.23 -19.41
CA ILE A 165 16.00 -10.83 -18.79
C ILE A 165 15.22 -9.78 -18.00
N LEU A 166 15.90 -8.92 -17.23
CA LEU A 166 15.25 -7.87 -16.44
C LEU A 166 14.66 -6.75 -17.30
N LYS A 167 15.30 -6.35 -18.40
CA LYS A 167 14.78 -5.32 -19.33
C LYS A 167 13.44 -5.72 -19.94
N ASP A 168 13.26 -6.98 -20.23
CA ASP A 168 12.05 -7.52 -20.84
C ASP A 168 10.95 -7.85 -19.84
N TRP A 169 11.29 -7.90 -18.55
CA TRP A 169 10.36 -8.25 -17.48
C TRP A 169 9.31 -7.17 -17.26
N LYS A 170 8.06 -7.59 -17.16
CA LYS A 170 6.90 -6.71 -16.93
C LYS A 170 6.34 -6.80 -15.51
N GLY A 171 7.13 -7.32 -14.57
CA GLY A 171 6.78 -7.40 -13.16
C GLY A 171 6.06 -8.68 -12.74
N SER A 172 5.85 -9.66 -13.62
CA SER A 172 5.21 -10.94 -13.28
C SER A 172 6.07 -11.76 -12.30
N ASN A 173 5.42 -12.42 -11.35
CA ASN A 173 6.07 -13.27 -10.35
C ASN A 173 5.52 -14.70 -10.42
N ASN A 174 5.41 -15.28 -11.62
CA ASN A 174 4.97 -16.64 -11.79
C ASN A 174 6.06 -17.62 -11.35
N LEU A 175 5.65 -18.85 -10.99
CA LEU A 175 6.53 -19.87 -10.43
C LEU A 175 7.78 -20.15 -11.29
N ASN A 176 7.65 -20.08 -12.61
CA ASN A 176 8.72 -20.39 -13.55
C ASN A 176 9.45 -19.15 -14.10
N ASP A 177 9.09 -17.94 -13.62
CA ASP A 177 9.74 -16.72 -14.06
C ASP A 177 11.14 -16.59 -13.41
N VAL A 178 12.15 -16.33 -14.23
CA VAL A 178 13.53 -16.17 -13.78
C VAL A 178 13.80 -14.75 -13.30
N ALA A 179 13.19 -13.74 -13.94
CA ALA A 179 13.40 -12.33 -13.65
C ALA A 179 13.16 -11.95 -12.18
N PRO A 180 12.08 -12.43 -11.49
CA PRO A 180 11.87 -12.12 -10.08
C PRO A 180 13.01 -12.57 -9.17
N THR A 181 13.61 -13.73 -9.44
CA THR A 181 14.76 -14.23 -8.66
C THR A 181 15.95 -13.33 -8.82
N ILE A 182 16.28 -12.91 -10.05
CA ILE A 182 17.38 -11.98 -10.33
C ILE A 182 17.10 -10.65 -9.65
N TYR A 183 15.88 -10.10 -9.81
CA TYR A 183 15.48 -8.83 -9.21
C TYR A 183 15.61 -8.83 -7.69
N ASN A 184 15.00 -9.81 -7.01
CA ASN A 184 15.03 -9.86 -5.56
C ASN A 184 16.46 -10.04 -5.02
N LYS A 185 17.30 -10.83 -5.72
CA LYS A 185 18.71 -10.98 -5.33
C LYS A 185 19.51 -9.68 -5.53
N TRP A 186 19.23 -8.95 -6.60
CA TRP A 186 19.85 -7.64 -6.85
C TRP A 186 19.46 -6.63 -5.78
N ILE A 187 18.16 -6.49 -5.50
CA ILE A 187 17.67 -5.59 -4.42
C ILE A 187 18.27 -5.96 -3.07
N PHE A 188 18.32 -7.24 -2.72
CA PHE A 188 18.94 -7.67 -1.47
C PHE A 188 20.42 -7.25 -1.39
N ASN A 189 21.19 -7.47 -2.44
CA ASN A 189 22.60 -7.10 -2.46
C ASN A 189 22.78 -5.57 -2.48
N TYR A 190 21.91 -4.85 -3.18
CA TYR A 190 21.90 -3.39 -3.17
C TYR A 190 21.69 -2.85 -1.75
N LEU A 191 20.66 -3.32 -1.05
CA LEU A 191 20.38 -2.92 0.33
C LEU A 191 21.54 -3.32 1.27
N LYS A 192 22.08 -4.52 1.08
CA LYS A 192 23.20 -5.00 1.87
C LYS A 192 24.42 -4.09 1.72
N ASN A 193 24.81 -3.80 0.49
CA ASN A 193 25.98 -2.96 0.21
C ASN A 193 25.78 -1.48 0.56
N THR A 194 24.52 -1.06 0.77
CA THR A 194 24.17 0.31 1.14
C THR A 194 24.10 0.52 2.65
N PHE A 195 23.69 -0.51 3.40
CA PHE A 195 23.33 -0.31 4.81
C PHE A 195 24.06 -1.22 5.80
N GLU A 196 24.66 -2.34 5.36
CA GLU A 196 25.21 -3.31 6.32
C GLU A 196 26.47 -2.79 7.04
N ASP A 197 27.26 -1.97 6.39
CA ASP A 197 28.46 -1.38 6.98
C ASP A 197 28.14 -0.34 8.07
N GLU A 198 27.09 0.47 7.91
CA GLU A 198 26.64 1.40 8.94
C GLU A 198 25.85 0.71 10.07
N LEU A 199 25.04 -0.28 9.75
CA LEU A 199 24.20 -0.94 10.73
C LEU A 199 24.88 -2.08 11.48
N GLY A 200 25.87 -2.72 10.85
CA GLY A 200 26.38 -4.03 11.26
C GLY A 200 25.44 -5.17 10.89
N ALA A 201 25.98 -6.37 10.73
CA ALA A 201 25.27 -7.53 10.20
C ALA A 201 23.99 -7.91 10.99
N GLU A 202 24.04 -7.80 12.33
CA GLU A 202 22.88 -8.16 13.17
C GLU A 202 21.73 -7.15 13.02
N ASN A 203 22.03 -5.85 13.05
CA ASN A 203 21.01 -4.81 12.87
C ASN A 203 20.50 -4.79 11.44
N PHE A 204 21.34 -5.06 10.45
CA PHE A 204 20.90 -5.19 9.06
C PHE A 204 19.88 -6.32 8.88
N LYS A 205 20.09 -7.47 9.53
CA LYS A 205 19.13 -8.56 9.55
C LYS A 205 17.77 -8.14 10.14
N GLN A 206 17.79 -7.38 11.24
CA GLN A 206 16.56 -6.84 11.84
C GLN A 206 15.90 -5.81 10.92
N PHE A 207 16.67 -4.92 10.31
CA PHE A 207 16.22 -3.92 9.34
C PHE A 207 15.45 -4.55 8.18
N LEU A 208 15.93 -5.66 7.61
CA LEU A 208 15.24 -6.40 6.54
C LEU A 208 13.83 -6.89 6.94
N GLY A 209 13.58 -7.11 8.24
CA GLY A 209 12.27 -7.48 8.79
C GLY A 209 11.32 -6.31 8.99
N THR A 210 11.77 -5.07 8.84
CA THR A 210 10.96 -3.87 9.09
C THR A 210 10.05 -3.50 7.90
N HIS A 211 9.02 -2.71 8.18
CA HIS A 211 8.20 -2.13 7.11
C HIS A 211 8.92 -1.06 6.28
N ILE A 212 9.98 -0.45 6.82
CA ILE A 212 10.76 0.60 6.14
C ILE A 212 11.36 0.07 4.84
N VAL A 213 11.94 -1.14 4.87
CA VAL A 213 12.51 -1.78 3.68
C VAL A 213 11.53 -1.92 2.53
N LYS A 214 10.24 -2.02 2.81
CA LYS A 214 9.19 -2.12 1.78
C LYS A 214 8.85 -0.78 1.14
N GLN A 215 9.36 0.33 1.70
CA GLN A 215 9.11 1.69 1.23
C GLN A 215 10.34 2.29 0.51
N LEU A 216 11.49 1.63 0.60
CA LEU A 216 12.71 1.95 -0.13
C LEU A 216 12.67 1.39 -1.54
#